data_d10bcb196b9fe432e0545195aaf0d854
#
_entry.id   d10bcb196b9fe432e0545195aaf0d854
#
_cell.length_a   1.000
_cell.length_b   1.000
_cell.length_c   1.000
_cell.angle_alpha   90.00
_cell.angle_beta   90.00
_cell.angle_gamma   90.00
#
_symmetry.space_group_name_H-M   'P 1'
#
loop_
_entity.id
_entity.type
_entity.pdbx_description
1 polymer ?
#
loop_
_entity_poly.entity_id
_entity_poly.type
_entity_poly.pdbx_seq_one_letter_code
_entity_poly.pdbx_strand_id
1 'polypeptide(L)'
;AAQAAAGKGANDLLGVSATVAPTSYTNYVLDFGLNLIDPLVDLPDAPVVKQTTWTQTELGYKGQISDRMTLAVDAYQLNVEGYVTNLQGVSGIVTSAGDAASYYAGIMTAMQGNAELSAIINGWDAPAAGGNGDGYGADEYVALILGNMAGTPMGAISPTNSDYGGNLIVGYKQLSEDLVLNGLEATLNYFPNPDWNFYMNMSLLSDQILEADYEGATTQVEMNTPEFKLGGGFQYSNGDTSYGMTLRYQDSYDSNTGFATGRVESFYTLGVNAKWNIESVDGMSVRLVVDNITDVKHKEMFLGPEMGRFTTLSVGYDL
;
A
#
# COMPACT_ATOMS: atom_id res chain seq x y z
N ALA A 1 43.42 -4.59 5.37
CA ALA A 1 44.86 -4.85 5.19
C ALA A 1 45.61 -4.78 6.54
N ALA A 2 45.48 -3.70 7.33
CA ALA A 2 46.11 -3.55 8.65
C ALA A 2 45.66 -4.66 9.63
N GLN A 3 44.38 -5.02 9.60
CA GLN A 3 43.78 -6.07 10.42
C GLN A 3 44.36 -7.46 10.12
N ALA A 4 44.57 -7.77 8.83
CA ALA A 4 45.20 -9.03 8.42
C ALA A 4 46.71 -9.09 8.83
N ALA A 5 47.41 -7.96 8.83
CA ALA A 5 48.79 -7.88 9.25
C ALA A 5 48.97 -8.06 10.77
N ALA A 6 47.96 -7.70 11.57
CA ALA A 6 47.96 -7.86 13.03
C ALA A 6 47.48 -9.24 13.53
N GLY A 7 47.01 -10.11 12.63
CA GLY A 7 46.47 -11.44 12.98
C GLY A 7 45.17 -11.41 13.78
N LYS A 8 44.47 -10.28 13.84
CA LYS A 8 43.21 -10.11 14.54
C LYS A 8 42.02 -10.22 13.60
N GLY A 9 40.95 -10.88 14.05
CA GLY A 9 39.73 -11.04 13.30
C GLY A 9 38.79 -9.83 13.41
N ALA A 10 37.81 -9.74 12.49
CA ALA A 10 36.78 -8.69 12.51
C ALA A 10 36.05 -8.57 13.84
N ASN A 11 35.88 -9.67 14.54
CA ASN A 11 35.20 -9.72 15.83
C ASN A 11 35.95 -8.99 16.95
N ASP A 12 37.27 -8.90 16.85
CA ASP A 12 38.09 -8.20 17.87
C ASP A 12 37.88 -6.68 17.77
N LEU A 13 37.74 -6.16 16.55
CA LEU A 13 37.41 -4.74 16.32
C LEU A 13 35.95 -4.43 16.67
N LEU A 14 35.00 -5.34 16.39
CA LEU A 14 33.62 -5.19 16.81
C LEU A 14 33.47 -5.18 18.34
N GLY A 15 34.25 -5.98 19.06
CA GLY A 15 34.30 -5.97 20.52
C GLY A 15 34.74 -4.61 21.07
N VAL A 16 35.71 -3.96 20.45
CA VAL A 16 36.14 -2.61 20.84
C VAL A 16 35.10 -1.54 20.48
N SER A 17 34.52 -1.63 19.29
CA SER A 17 33.45 -0.72 18.88
C SER A 17 32.22 -0.79 19.81
N ALA A 18 31.88 -1.99 20.30
CA ALA A 18 30.79 -2.16 21.26
C ALA A 18 31.12 -1.57 22.65
N THR A 19 32.39 -1.53 23.02
CA THR A 19 32.81 -0.96 24.32
C THR A 19 32.95 0.56 24.29
N VAL A 20 33.09 1.13 23.10
CA VAL A 20 33.29 2.58 22.86
C VAL A 20 32.11 3.19 22.09
N ALA A 21 30.92 2.64 22.31
CA ALA A 21 29.73 3.18 21.68
C ALA A 21 29.58 4.69 22.03
N PRO A 22 29.25 5.54 21.06
CA PRO A 22 29.02 6.95 21.32
C PRO A 22 27.89 7.11 22.35
N THR A 23 28.11 8.01 23.32
CA THR A 23 27.16 8.28 24.39
C THR A 23 26.00 9.17 23.99
N SER A 24 26.08 9.78 22.78
CA SER A 24 25.01 10.57 22.21
C SER A 24 24.70 10.11 20.78
N TYR A 25 23.46 9.75 20.56
CA TYR A 25 22.92 9.50 19.23
C TYR A 25 21.95 10.63 18.90
N THR A 26 22.13 11.25 17.76
CA THR A 26 21.09 12.10 17.21
C THR A 26 20.25 11.24 16.28
N ASN A 27 18.99 11.10 16.61
CA ASN A 27 18.03 10.38 15.78
C ASN A 27 17.52 11.32 14.71
N TYR A 28 17.59 10.91 13.48
CA TYR A 28 17.03 11.64 12.34
C TYR A 28 15.85 10.86 11.78
N VAL A 29 14.80 11.58 11.38
CA VAL A 29 13.70 11.05 10.58
C VAL A 29 13.97 11.44 9.14
N LEU A 30 13.76 10.51 8.23
CA LEU A 30 13.73 10.82 6.79
C LEU A 30 12.39 11.53 6.51
N ASP A 31 12.46 12.72 5.93
CA ASP A 31 11.29 13.38 5.35
C ASP A 31 10.88 12.70 4.04
N PHE A 32 9.80 13.18 3.41
CA PHE A 32 9.29 12.63 2.16
C PHE A 32 10.26 12.80 0.97
N GLY A 33 11.20 13.73 1.05
CA GLY A 33 12.28 13.94 0.08
C GLY A 33 13.56 13.16 0.42
N LEU A 34 13.50 12.22 1.38
CA LEU A 34 14.65 11.46 1.89
C LEU A 34 15.75 12.32 2.55
N ASN A 35 15.40 13.54 2.97
CA ASN A 35 16.32 14.36 3.75
C ASN A 35 16.26 13.97 5.22
N LEU A 36 17.43 14.01 5.87
CA LEU A 36 17.51 13.81 7.32
C LEU A 36 16.99 15.05 8.04
N ILE A 37 15.97 14.89 8.89
CA ILE A 37 15.47 15.93 9.76
C ILE A 37 15.56 15.49 11.21
N ASP A 38 15.83 16.46 12.11
CA ASP A 38 15.79 16.20 13.54
C ASP A 38 14.30 16.08 13.96
N PRO A 39 13.86 14.89 14.42
CA PRO A 39 12.46 14.67 14.74
C PRO A 39 11.97 15.45 15.95
N LEU A 40 12.89 16.00 16.75
CA LEU A 40 12.55 16.69 18.00
C LEU A 40 12.36 18.20 17.82
N VAL A 41 12.78 18.77 16.67
CA VAL A 41 12.83 20.23 16.53
C VAL A 41 11.87 20.76 15.47
N ASP A 42 11.77 20.19 14.28
CA ASP A 42 10.93 20.76 13.22
C ASP A 42 10.55 19.70 12.15
N LEU A 43 9.51 18.93 12.39
CA LEU A 43 8.84 18.24 11.29
C LEU A 43 8.19 19.30 10.40
N PRO A 44 8.62 19.48 9.14
CA PRO A 44 7.94 20.42 8.25
C PRO A 44 6.49 19.97 8.04
N ASP A 45 5.59 20.93 7.97
CA ASP A 45 4.23 20.67 7.55
C ASP A 45 4.22 19.99 6.18
N ALA A 46 3.26 19.09 5.96
CA ALA A 46 3.06 18.50 4.65
C ALA A 46 2.92 19.60 3.59
N PRO A 47 3.51 19.44 2.39
CA PRO A 47 3.40 20.41 1.32
C PRO A 47 1.95 20.75 1.01
N VAL A 48 1.67 21.99 0.67
CA VAL A 48 0.31 22.38 0.26
C VAL A 48 -0.08 21.60 -0.98
N VAL A 49 -1.17 20.87 -0.91
CA VAL A 49 -1.74 20.10 -2.03
C VAL A 49 -2.15 21.05 -3.14
N LYS A 50 -1.65 20.80 -4.34
CA LYS A 50 -2.13 21.46 -5.56
C LYS A 50 -3.43 20.81 -6.02
N GLN A 51 -4.15 21.49 -6.90
CA GLN A 51 -5.36 20.94 -7.50
C GLN A 51 -5.07 19.64 -8.26
N THR A 52 -5.86 18.61 -8.01
CA THR A 52 -5.89 17.40 -8.85
C THR A 52 -6.86 17.61 -10.00
N THR A 53 -6.42 17.34 -11.22
CA THR A 53 -7.25 17.47 -12.43
C THR A 53 -7.54 16.08 -12.99
N TRP A 54 -8.82 15.80 -13.25
CA TRP A 54 -9.29 14.56 -13.86
C TRP A 54 -9.80 14.84 -15.25
N THR A 55 -9.18 14.22 -16.25
CA THR A 55 -9.59 14.34 -17.66
C THR A 55 -9.98 12.95 -18.16
N GLN A 56 -11.24 12.79 -18.57
CA GLN A 56 -11.75 11.54 -19.15
C GLN A 56 -12.07 11.74 -20.62
N THR A 57 -11.59 10.82 -21.44
CA THR A 57 -12.00 10.66 -22.84
C THR A 57 -12.75 9.35 -22.97
N GLU A 58 -13.95 9.39 -23.51
CA GLU A 58 -14.84 8.24 -23.60
C GLU A 58 -15.39 8.08 -25.01
N LEU A 59 -15.48 6.84 -25.46
CA LEU A 59 -16.16 6.44 -26.68
C LEU A 59 -17.13 5.32 -26.35
N GLY A 60 -18.40 5.58 -26.56
CA GLY A 60 -19.45 4.64 -26.20
C GLY A 60 -20.46 4.39 -27.31
N TYR A 61 -21.06 3.21 -27.26
CA TYR A 61 -22.24 2.83 -28.02
C TYR A 61 -23.34 2.38 -27.08
N LYS A 62 -24.53 2.92 -27.24
CA LYS A 62 -25.74 2.46 -26.54
C LYS A 62 -26.90 2.38 -27.51
N GLY A 63 -27.47 1.21 -27.69
CA GLY A 63 -28.55 1.03 -28.62
C GLY A 63 -29.25 -0.31 -28.51
N GLN A 64 -30.33 -0.40 -29.25
CA GLN A 64 -31.08 -1.63 -29.49
C GLN A 64 -30.50 -2.31 -30.73
N ILE A 65 -29.90 -3.50 -30.55
CA ILE A 65 -29.29 -4.26 -31.64
C ILE A 65 -30.28 -5.24 -32.30
N SER A 66 -31.41 -5.50 -31.62
CA SER A 66 -32.58 -6.19 -32.17
C SER A 66 -33.82 -5.83 -31.36
N ASP A 67 -35.01 -6.22 -31.81
CA ASP A 67 -36.27 -5.99 -31.09
C ASP A 67 -36.30 -6.53 -29.66
N ARG A 68 -35.31 -7.40 -29.32
CA ARG A 68 -35.27 -8.10 -28.05
C ARG A 68 -33.91 -7.94 -27.33
N MET A 69 -33.00 -7.11 -27.84
CA MET A 69 -31.65 -7.03 -27.31
C MET A 69 -31.14 -5.59 -27.31
N THR A 70 -30.67 -5.15 -26.15
CA THR A 70 -29.98 -3.88 -26.00
C THR A 70 -28.54 -4.09 -25.60
N LEU A 71 -27.65 -3.27 -26.14
CA LEU A 71 -26.22 -3.28 -25.85
C LEU A 71 -25.75 -1.86 -25.50
N ALA A 72 -24.97 -1.75 -24.46
CA ALA A 72 -24.12 -0.60 -24.19
C ALA A 72 -22.68 -1.08 -24.04
N VAL A 73 -21.76 -0.36 -24.68
CA VAL A 73 -20.30 -0.59 -24.56
C VAL A 73 -19.64 0.75 -24.49
N ASP A 74 -18.83 0.97 -23.49
CA ASP A 74 -18.12 2.23 -23.24
C ASP A 74 -16.64 1.92 -23.01
N ALA A 75 -15.76 2.52 -23.80
CA ALA A 75 -14.32 2.50 -23.63
C ALA A 75 -13.84 3.88 -23.22
N TYR A 76 -13.03 3.97 -22.19
CA TYR A 76 -12.56 5.25 -21.67
C TYR A 76 -11.08 5.22 -21.32
N GLN A 77 -10.48 6.41 -21.37
CA GLN A 77 -9.18 6.69 -20.80
C GLN A 77 -9.34 7.83 -19.79
N LEU A 78 -8.86 7.59 -18.60
CA LEU A 78 -8.80 8.57 -17.52
C LEU A 78 -7.35 9.00 -17.32
N ASN A 79 -7.09 10.30 -17.37
CA ASN A 79 -5.83 10.92 -17.01
C ASN A 79 -6.01 11.74 -15.73
N VAL A 80 -5.14 11.50 -14.73
CA VAL A 80 -5.19 12.17 -13.43
C VAL A 80 -3.87 12.88 -13.18
N GLU A 81 -3.90 14.20 -13.28
CA GLU A 81 -2.77 15.08 -12.97
C GLU A 81 -2.76 15.44 -11.49
N GLY A 82 -1.59 15.39 -10.88
CA GLY A 82 -1.40 15.78 -9.48
C GLY A 82 -2.16 14.88 -8.49
N TYR A 83 -2.21 13.59 -8.75
CA TYR A 83 -2.86 12.63 -7.86
C TYR A 83 -2.26 12.68 -6.45
N VAL A 84 -3.11 12.71 -5.44
CA VAL A 84 -2.71 12.67 -4.02
C VAL A 84 -2.94 11.27 -3.48
N THR A 85 -1.88 10.65 -2.97
CA THR A 85 -1.95 9.32 -2.38
C THR A 85 -2.79 9.31 -1.10
N ASN A 86 -3.20 8.13 -0.66
CA ASN A 86 -3.79 7.96 0.66
C ASN A 86 -2.82 8.43 1.76
N LEU A 87 -3.36 8.88 2.88
CA LEU A 87 -2.57 9.12 4.08
C LEU A 87 -1.86 7.84 4.50
N GLN A 88 -0.55 7.91 4.64
CA GLN A 88 0.29 6.79 5.02
C GLN A 88 0.91 7.09 6.39
N GLY A 89 1.02 6.07 7.23
CA GLY A 89 1.81 6.16 8.45
C GLY A 89 3.29 6.27 8.07
N VAL A 90 3.96 7.30 8.55
CA VAL A 90 5.40 7.48 8.35
C VAL A 90 6.12 6.96 9.59
N SER A 91 6.83 5.85 9.44
CA SER A 91 7.75 5.38 10.46
C SER A 91 9.07 6.13 10.29
N GLY A 92 9.47 6.91 11.28
CA GLY A 92 10.78 7.54 11.28
C GLY A 92 11.88 6.50 11.19
N ILE A 93 12.75 6.62 10.21
CA ILE A 93 13.96 5.77 10.10
C ILE A 93 15.05 6.42 10.94
N VAL A 94 15.54 5.68 11.93
CA VAL A 94 16.65 6.12 12.76
C VAL A 94 17.95 5.83 12.01
N THR A 95 18.67 6.88 11.71
CA THR A 95 20.09 6.79 11.31
C THR A 95 20.95 7.30 12.46
N SER A 96 22.12 6.70 12.65
CA SER A 96 23.08 7.21 13.65
C SER A 96 23.99 8.24 13.01
N ALA A 97 23.98 9.47 13.55
CA ALA A 97 25.11 10.37 13.41
C ALA A 97 25.80 10.41 14.78
N GLY A 98 26.83 9.61 14.92
CA GLY A 98 27.62 9.62 16.16
C GLY A 98 28.36 10.94 16.31
N ASP A 99 28.46 11.44 17.55
CA ASP A 99 29.35 12.55 17.87
C ASP A 99 30.80 12.09 17.66
N ALA A 100 31.41 12.54 16.56
CA ALA A 100 32.79 12.20 16.19
C ALA A 100 33.78 12.50 17.33
N ALA A 101 33.60 13.59 18.07
CA ALA A 101 34.49 13.97 19.15
C ALA A 101 34.40 13.00 20.33
N SER A 102 33.20 12.62 20.76
CA SER A 102 33.01 11.63 21.81
C SER A 102 33.53 10.25 21.42
N TYR A 103 33.32 9.85 20.16
CA TYR A 103 33.79 8.58 19.65
C TYR A 103 35.33 8.55 19.57
N TYR A 104 35.95 9.62 19.08
CA TYR A 104 37.39 9.79 19.07
C TYR A 104 38.01 9.75 20.49
N ALA A 105 37.43 10.48 21.44
CA ALA A 105 37.91 10.47 22.84
C ALA A 105 37.79 9.07 23.47
N GLY A 106 36.73 8.34 23.16
CA GLY A 106 36.56 6.96 23.61
C GLY A 106 37.62 6.00 23.03
N ILE A 107 37.88 6.08 21.74
CA ILE A 107 38.93 5.30 21.06
C ILE A 107 40.31 5.62 21.65
N MET A 108 40.64 6.89 21.82
CA MET A 108 41.90 7.32 22.42
C MET A 108 42.06 6.78 23.84
N THR A 109 40.99 6.77 24.65
CA THR A 109 41.01 6.20 25.99
C THR A 109 41.22 4.69 25.96
N ALA A 110 40.56 3.98 25.06
CA ALA A 110 40.74 2.53 24.91
C ALA A 110 42.17 2.16 24.46
N MET A 111 42.76 2.96 23.58
CA MET A 111 44.15 2.78 23.11
C MET A 111 45.18 2.95 24.24
N GLN A 112 44.99 3.89 25.17
CA GLN A 112 45.87 4.11 26.30
C GLN A 112 45.99 2.90 27.22
N GLY A 113 44.96 2.09 27.33
CA GLY A 113 44.95 0.87 28.14
C GLY A 113 45.36 -0.40 27.38
N ASN A 114 45.56 -0.34 26.08
CA ASN A 114 45.76 -1.53 25.23
C ASN A 114 46.76 -1.27 24.09
N ALA A 115 48.01 -1.70 24.30
CA ALA A 115 49.07 -1.52 23.34
C ALA A 115 48.85 -2.24 22.00
N GLU A 116 48.15 -3.37 22.01
CA GLU A 116 47.84 -4.13 20.81
C GLU A 116 46.79 -3.40 19.96
N LEU A 117 45.76 -2.85 20.61
CA LEU A 117 44.74 -2.03 19.98
C LEU A 117 45.36 -0.75 19.39
N SER A 118 46.25 -0.08 20.15
CA SER A 118 47.01 1.08 19.66
C SER A 118 47.78 0.77 18.37
N ALA A 119 48.46 -0.39 18.33
CA ALA A 119 49.23 -0.77 17.14
C ALA A 119 48.32 -1.01 15.91
N ILE A 120 47.14 -1.58 16.12
CA ILE A 120 46.16 -1.81 15.03
C ILE A 120 45.61 -0.47 14.53
N ILE A 121 45.13 0.39 15.43
CA ILE A 121 44.51 1.66 15.05
C ILE A 121 45.54 2.61 14.43
N ASN A 122 46.73 2.75 15.02
CA ASN A 122 47.75 3.59 14.43
C ASN A 122 48.28 3.06 13.07
N GLY A 123 48.00 1.81 12.73
CA GLY A 123 48.26 1.31 11.38
C GLY A 123 47.39 1.96 10.29
N TRP A 124 46.30 2.61 10.64
CA TRP A 124 45.44 3.34 9.70
C TRP A 124 46.00 4.72 9.34
N ASP A 125 46.84 5.29 10.21
CA ASP A 125 47.52 6.56 9.95
C ASP A 125 48.55 6.49 8.82
N ALA A 126 48.97 5.29 8.41
CA ALA A 126 49.96 5.15 7.36
C ALA A 126 49.44 5.67 6.01
N PRO A 127 50.19 6.52 5.28
CA PRO A 127 49.77 7.03 3.97
C PRO A 127 49.42 5.93 2.95
N ALA A 128 50.06 4.77 3.05
CA ALA A 128 49.77 3.59 2.24
C ALA A 128 48.39 2.99 2.53
N ALA A 129 47.82 3.29 3.69
CA ALA A 129 46.45 2.91 4.09
C ALA A 129 45.42 4.06 3.89
N GLY A 130 45.85 5.20 3.39
CA GLY A 130 45.03 6.39 3.18
C GLY A 130 45.01 7.37 4.37
N GLY A 131 45.88 7.15 5.37
CA GLY A 131 45.99 8.01 6.54
C GLY A 131 46.76 9.30 6.28
N ASN A 132 46.66 10.24 7.24
CA ASN A 132 47.23 11.58 7.14
C ASN A 132 48.70 11.64 7.61
N GLY A 133 49.19 10.62 8.34
CA GLY A 133 50.62 10.52 8.77
C GLY A 133 50.95 11.33 10.00
N ASP A 134 49.98 11.68 10.83
CA ASP A 134 50.18 12.49 12.03
C ASP A 134 50.61 11.68 13.28
N GLY A 135 50.67 10.38 13.17
CA GLY A 135 51.07 9.44 14.21
C GLY A 135 49.92 8.82 15.00
N TYR A 136 48.67 9.18 14.68
CA TYR A 136 47.46 8.72 15.35
C TYR A 136 46.42 8.28 14.33
N GLY A 137 46.12 7.00 14.24
CA GLY A 137 45.11 6.48 13.31
C GLY A 137 43.68 6.48 13.88
N ALA A 138 43.43 7.18 15.01
CA ALA A 138 42.15 7.18 15.66
C ALA A 138 41.09 8.03 14.90
N ASP A 139 41.51 9.09 14.27
CA ASP A 139 40.66 9.95 13.45
C ASP A 139 40.24 9.28 12.15
N GLU A 140 41.14 8.59 11.45
CA GLU A 140 40.78 7.79 10.27
C GLU A 140 39.85 6.64 10.63
N TYR A 141 40.15 5.98 11.75
CA TYR A 141 39.27 4.89 12.22
C TYR A 141 37.87 5.42 12.54
N VAL A 142 37.74 6.53 13.25
CA VAL A 142 36.49 7.17 13.57
C VAL A 142 35.76 7.63 12.30
N ALA A 143 36.50 8.27 11.36
CA ALA A 143 35.94 8.71 10.09
C ALA A 143 35.39 7.53 9.27
N LEU A 144 36.10 6.39 9.24
CA LEU A 144 35.66 5.19 8.57
C LEU A 144 34.38 4.62 9.19
N ILE A 145 34.34 4.51 10.52
CA ILE A 145 33.15 3.96 11.22
C ILE A 145 31.95 4.87 11.02
N LEU A 146 32.12 6.17 11.25
CA LEU A 146 31.02 7.14 11.09
C LEU A 146 30.58 7.26 9.62
N GLY A 147 31.53 7.19 8.67
CA GLY A 147 31.22 7.21 7.24
C GLY A 147 30.40 5.99 6.80
N ASN A 148 30.68 4.82 7.36
CA ASN A 148 29.89 3.60 7.09
C ASN A 148 28.54 3.59 7.82
N MET A 149 28.43 4.28 8.95
CA MET A 149 27.19 4.38 9.72
C MET A 149 26.28 5.51 9.22
N ALA A 150 26.88 6.56 8.64
CA ALA A 150 26.12 7.70 8.12
C ALA A 150 25.15 7.27 7.04
N GLY A 151 23.88 7.58 7.23
CA GLY A 151 22.84 7.22 6.30
C GLY A 151 22.40 5.74 6.32
N THR A 152 23.06 4.88 7.12
CA THR A 152 22.63 3.49 7.27
C THR A 152 21.44 3.41 8.23
N PRO A 153 20.29 2.91 7.79
CA PRO A 153 19.15 2.72 8.67
C PRO A 153 19.50 1.74 9.82
N MET A 154 19.38 2.19 11.05
CA MET A 154 19.62 1.38 12.25
C MET A 154 18.33 0.84 12.86
N GLY A 155 17.21 1.37 12.47
CA GLY A 155 15.89 0.96 12.95
C GLY A 155 14.80 1.89 12.48
N ALA A 156 13.58 1.57 12.84
CA ALA A 156 12.41 2.44 12.65
C ALA A 156 11.82 2.79 14.00
N ILE A 157 11.38 4.02 14.15
CA ILE A 157 10.67 4.45 15.36
C ILE A 157 9.23 3.98 15.25
N SER A 158 8.75 3.28 16.29
CA SER A 158 7.33 2.95 16.38
C SER A 158 6.51 4.25 16.36
N PRO A 159 5.46 4.36 15.53
CA PRO A 159 4.56 5.51 15.53
C PRO A 159 3.86 5.74 16.90
N THR A 160 3.93 4.75 17.78
CA THR A 160 3.39 4.83 19.15
C THR A 160 4.47 5.11 20.21
N ASN A 161 5.68 5.52 19.80
CA ASN A 161 6.74 5.84 20.75
C ASN A 161 6.37 7.07 21.60
N SER A 162 6.53 6.93 22.92
CA SER A 162 6.24 7.99 23.89
C SER A 162 7.09 9.25 23.70
N ASP A 163 8.28 9.13 23.11
CA ASP A 163 9.19 10.24 22.84
C ASP A 163 8.63 11.24 21.82
N TYR A 164 7.68 10.79 20.99
CA TYR A 164 6.90 11.64 20.08
C TYR A 164 5.53 12.05 20.67
N GLY A 165 5.34 11.94 21.96
CA GLY A 165 4.06 12.27 22.60
C GLY A 165 2.92 11.31 22.23
N GLY A 166 3.22 10.14 21.68
CA GLY A 166 2.23 9.17 21.20
C GLY A 166 1.52 9.57 19.90
N ASN A 167 2.01 10.59 19.21
CA ASN A 167 1.42 11.06 17.97
C ASN A 167 1.81 10.15 16.78
N LEU A 168 0.83 9.78 16.00
CA LEU A 168 1.05 9.11 14.71
C LEU A 168 1.47 10.16 13.68
N ILE A 169 2.66 10.00 13.10
CA ILE A 169 3.10 10.82 11.97
C ILE A 169 2.46 10.24 10.71
N VAL A 170 1.66 11.04 10.04
CA VAL A 170 1.01 10.70 8.78
C VAL A 170 1.37 11.71 7.71
N GLY A 171 1.45 11.25 6.50
CA GLY A 171 1.72 12.08 5.36
C GLY A 171 1.04 11.57 4.10
N TYR A 172 1.00 12.39 3.08
CA TYR A 172 0.55 12.04 1.74
C TYR A 172 1.60 12.50 0.73
N LYS A 173 1.57 11.89 -0.44
CA LYS A 173 2.40 12.29 -1.57
C LYS A 173 1.49 12.83 -2.66
N GLN A 174 1.87 13.94 -3.28
CA GLN A 174 1.24 14.38 -4.52
C GLN A 174 2.18 14.06 -5.67
N LEU A 175 1.71 13.23 -6.60
CA LEU A 175 2.52 12.77 -7.71
C LEU A 175 2.80 13.90 -8.69
N SER A 176 4.01 13.93 -9.24
CA SER A 176 4.43 14.85 -10.30
C SER A 176 4.12 14.33 -11.70
N GLU A 177 3.93 13.03 -11.83
CA GLU A 177 3.59 12.34 -13.07
C GLU A 177 2.10 12.04 -13.12
N ASP A 178 1.53 12.06 -14.32
CA ASP A 178 0.12 11.76 -14.56
C ASP A 178 -0.14 10.26 -14.45
N LEU A 179 -1.22 9.90 -13.77
CA LEU A 179 -1.73 8.54 -13.80
C LEU A 179 -2.68 8.36 -14.97
N VAL A 180 -2.44 7.33 -15.78
CA VAL A 180 -3.30 6.97 -16.92
C VAL A 180 -3.94 5.62 -16.68
N LEU A 181 -5.26 5.58 -16.71
CA LEU A 181 -6.07 4.38 -16.54
C LEU A 181 -7.00 4.21 -17.73
N ASN A 182 -7.03 3.03 -18.33
CA ASN A 182 -7.96 2.70 -19.40
C ASN A 182 -9.01 1.72 -18.88
N GLY A 183 -10.23 1.84 -19.37
CA GLY A 183 -11.31 0.96 -18.98
C GLY A 183 -12.25 0.63 -20.13
N LEU A 184 -12.91 -0.51 -19.99
CA LEU A 184 -13.97 -0.98 -20.88
C LEU A 184 -15.13 -1.48 -20.05
N GLU A 185 -16.32 -0.98 -20.31
CA GLU A 185 -17.56 -1.45 -19.69
C GLU A 185 -18.53 -1.95 -20.76
N ALA A 186 -19.25 -3.02 -20.47
CA ALA A 186 -20.29 -3.51 -21.35
C ALA A 186 -21.50 -4.00 -20.57
N THR A 187 -22.68 -3.71 -21.10
CA THR A 187 -23.98 -4.19 -20.58
C THR A 187 -24.82 -4.73 -21.72
N LEU A 188 -25.33 -5.94 -21.54
CA LEU A 188 -26.23 -6.63 -22.47
C LEU A 188 -27.52 -6.97 -21.74
N ASN A 189 -28.68 -6.65 -22.34
CA ASN A 189 -29.96 -7.17 -21.91
C ASN A 189 -30.63 -7.89 -23.08
N TYR A 190 -31.24 -9.02 -22.77
CA TYR A 190 -31.97 -9.84 -23.75
C TYR A 190 -33.33 -10.24 -23.22
N PHE A 191 -34.38 -9.90 -23.96
CA PHE A 191 -35.80 -10.12 -23.66
C PHE A 191 -36.42 -11.09 -24.70
N PRO A 192 -36.27 -12.42 -24.55
CA PRO A 192 -36.82 -13.37 -25.51
C PRO A 192 -38.33 -13.26 -25.66
N ASN A 193 -39.02 -12.89 -24.58
CA ASN A 193 -40.44 -12.57 -24.50
C ASN A 193 -40.69 -11.62 -23.31
N PRO A 194 -41.92 -11.12 -23.09
CA PRO A 194 -42.23 -10.21 -21.98
C PRO A 194 -41.91 -10.72 -20.57
N ASP A 195 -41.90 -12.03 -20.39
CA ASP A 195 -41.75 -12.65 -19.07
C ASP A 195 -40.30 -12.85 -18.66
N TRP A 196 -39.36 -12.84 -19.60
CA TRP A 196 -37.96 -13.14 -19.38
C TRP A 196 -37.06 -11.96 -19.68
N ASN A 197 -36.16 -11.70 -18.75
CA ASN A 197 -35.04 -10.80 -18.93
C ASN A 197 -33.74 -11.54 -18.56
N PHE A 198 -32.79 -11.61 -19.49
CA PHE A 198 -31.39 -12.00 -19.25
C PHE A 198 -30.52 -10.77 -19.32
N TYR A 199 -29.60 -10.64 -18.40
CA TYR A 199 -28.68 -9.51 -18.38
C TYR A 199 -27.25 -9.96 -18.09
N MET A 200 -26.31 -9.20 -18.61
CA MET A 200 -24.87 -9.34 -18.34
C MET A 200 -24.25 -7.94 -18.28
N ASN A 201 -23.37 -7.73 -17.34
CA ASN A 201 -22.51 -6.57 -17.27
C ASN A 201 -21.08 -7.01 -16.98
N MET A 202 -20.12 -6.31 -17.55
CA MET A 202 -18.72 -6.52 -17.29
C MET A 202 -17.98 -5.19 -17.21
N SER A 203 -16.88 -5.18 -16.46
CA SER A 203 -15.96 -4.06 -16.36
C SER A 203 -14.54 -4.58 -16.41
N LEU A 204 -13.71 -3.96 -17.23
CA LEU A 204 -12.29 -4.21 -17.38
C LEU A 204 -11.51 -2.93 -17.12
N LEU A 205 -10.46 -3.01 -16.35
CA LEU A 205 -9.47 -1.95 -16.17
C LEU A 205 -8.11 -2.42 -16.72
N SER A 206 -7.30 -1.50 -17.23
CA SER A 206 -5.98 -1.83 -17.76
C SER A 206 -5.03 -2.34 -16.69
N ASP A 207 -5.08 -1.74 -15.51
CA ASP A 207 -4.15 -2.01 -14.43
C ASP A 207 -4.79 -1.74 -13.07
N GLN A 208 -4.48 -2.55 -12.08
CA GLN A 208 -4.85 -2.33 -10.69
C GLN A 208 -3.75 -1.61 -9.88
N ILE A 209 -2.52 -1.62 -10.39
CA ILE A 209 -1.37 -0.92 -9.81
C ILE A 209 -0.77 -0.06 -10.90
N LEU A 210 -0.72 1.24 -10.67
CA LEU A 210 -0.08 2.21 -11.54
C LEU A 210 1.28 2.61 -10.95
N GLU A 211 2.27 2.78 -11.82
CA GLU A 211 3.58 3.31 -11.43
C GLU A 211 3.65 4.78 -11.81
N ALA A 212 4.18 5.59 -10.92
CA ALA A 212 4.38 7.01 -11.13
C ALA A 212 5.65 7.51 -10.45
N ASP A 213 6.23 8.56 -10.97
CA ASP A 213 7.37 9.23 -10.36
C ASP A 213 6.92 10.14 -9.21
N TYR A 214 7.65 10.04 -8.10
CA TYR A 214 7.59 10.97 -7.00
C TYR A 214 9.03 11.37 -6.61
N GLU A 215 9.41 12.61 -6.92
CA GLU A 215 10.73 13.17 -6.61
C GLU A 215 11.93 12.30 -7.08
N GLY A 216 11.79 11.69 -8.27
CA GLY A 216 12.82 10.83 -8.87
C GLY A 216 12.84 9.39 -8.36
N ALA A 217 11.84 8.98 -7.59
CA ALA A 217 11.63 7.60 -7.16
C ALA A 217 10.31 7.05 -7.70
N THR A 218 10.32 5.85 -8.27
CA THR A 218 9.10 5.17 -8.71
C THR A 218 8.24 4.81 -7.50
N THR A 219 7.00 5.26 -7.52
CA THR A 219 5.98 4.95 -6.51
C THR A 219 4.86 4.15 -7.15
N GLN A 220 4.37 3.13 -6.46
CA GLN A 220 3.19 2.36 -6.87
C GLN A 220 1.94 2.93 -6.24
N VAL A 221 0.88 3.03 -7.04
CA VAL A 221 -0.44 3.49 -6.64
C VAL A 221 -1.44 2.38 -6.89
N GLU A 222 -1.94 1.79 -5.84
CA GLU A 222 -2.97 0.74 -5.92
C GLU A 222 -4.34 1.39 -6.13
N MET A 223 -5.05 0.95 -7.16
CA MET A 223 -6.39 1.43 -7.48
C MET A 223 -7.46 0.89 -6.54
N ASN A 224 -7.12 -0.06 -5.68
CA ASN A 224 -8.03 -0.69 -4.72
C ASN A 224 -9.29 -1.29 -5.40
N THR A 225 -9.14 -1.76 -6.61
CA THR A 225 -10.24 -2.33 -7.41
C THR A 225 -9.71 -3.44 -8.32
N PRO A 226 -10.46 -4.52 -8.57
CA PRO A 226 -10.04 -5.57 -9.47
C PRO A 226 -10.06 -5.11 -10.93
N GLU A 227 -9.17 -5.67 -11.74
CA GLU A 227 -9.13 -5.43 -13.19
C GLU A 227 -10.38 -5.95 -13.90
N PHE A 228 -10.93 -7.06 -13.45
CA PHE A 228 -12.11 -7.65 -14.07
C PHE A 228 -13.23 -7.90 -13.09
N LYS A 229 -14.44 -7.48 -13.48
CA LYS A 229 -15.71 -7.78 -12.80
C LYS A 229 -16.74 -8.25 -13.83
N LEU A 230 -17.49 -9.26 -13.46
CA LEU A 230 -18.60 -9.79 -14.25
C LEU A 230 -19.84 -9.97 -13.39
N GLY A 231 -20.94 -9.44 -13.84
CA GLY A 231 -22.28 -9.70 -13.31
C GLY A 231 -23.19 -10.25 -14.39
N GLY A 232 -24.13 -11.08 -14.03
CA GLY A 232 -25.12 -11.55 -14.98
C GLY A 232 -26.20 -12.39 -14.32
N GLY A 233 -27.27 -12.62 -15.04
CA GLY A 233 -28.36 -13.38 -14.52
C GLY A 233 -29.58 -13.38 -15.39
N PHE A 234 -30.67 -13.85 -14.81
CA PHE A 234 -31.98 -13.77 -15.43
C PHE A 234 -33.06 -13.43 -14.40
N GLN A 235 -34.12 -12.86 -14.88
CA GLN A 235 -35.37 -12.65 -14.16
C GLN A 235 -36.54 -13.15 -15.00
N TYR A 236 -37.39 -13.98 -14.40
CA TYR A 236 -38.66 -14.37 -14.91
C TYR A 236 -39.79 -13.72 -14.11
N SER A 237 -40.87 -13.31 -14.78
CA SER A 237 -42.08 -12.81 -14.12
C SER A 237 -43.28 -12.98 -15.02
N ASN A 238 -44.33 -13.65 -14.53
CA ASN A 238 -45.58 -13.79 -15.24
C ASN A 238 -46.76 -13.03 -14.57
N GLY A 239 -46.44 -12.09 -13.67
CA GLY A 239 -47.43 -11.34 -12.88
C GLY A 239 -47.66 -11.94 -11.50
N ASP A 240 -47.94 -13.22 -11.37
CA ASP A 240 -48.22 -13.87 -10.07
C ASP A 240 -46.98 -14.40 -9.38
N THR A 241 -46.03 -14.81 -10.20
CA THR A 241 -44.77 -15.40 -9.71
C THR A 241 -43.60 -14.74 -10.40
N SER A 242 -42.56 -14.44 -9.64
CA SER A 242 -41.28 -14.06 -10.20
C SER A 242 -40.16 -14.83 -9.55
N TYR A 243 -39.14 -15.17 -10.32
CA TYR A 243 -37.91 -15.76 -9.81
C TYR A 243 -36.71 -15.37 -10.69
N GLY A 244 -35.56 -15.34 -10.07
CA GLY A 244 -34.35 -14.96 -10.75
C GLY A 244 -33.11 -15.55 -10.13
N MET A 245 -32.03 -15.48 -10.90
CA MET A 245 -30.70 -15.88 -10.49
C MET A 245 -29.70 -14.81 -10.91
N THR A 246 -28.73 -14.54 -10.05
CA THR A 246 -27.64 -13.59 -10.29
C THR A 246 -26.30 -14.27 -10.02
N LEU A 247 -25.39 -14.17 -10.96
CA LEU A 247 -23.98 -14.52 -10.81
C LEU A 247 -23.17 -13.24 -10.68
N ARG A 248 -22.28 -13.17 -9.70
CA ARG A 248 -21.23 -12.15 -9.56
C ARG A 248 -19.88 -12.83 -9.54
N TYR A 249 -18.95 -12.26 -10.25
CA TYR A 249 -17.53 -12.61 -10.22
C TYR A 249 -16.70 -11.34 -10.15
N GLN A 250 -15.64 -11.39 -9.37
CA GLN A 250 -14.58 -10.38 -9.42
C GLN A 250 -13.21 -11.05 -9.25
N ASP A 251 -12.23 -10.50 -9.94
CA ASP A 251 -10.84 -10.89 -9.76
C ASP A 251 -10.28 -10.44 -8.43
N SER A 252 -9.18 -11.06 -8.03
CA SER A 252 -8.39 -10.60 -6.90
C SER A 252 -7.74 -9.26 -7.21
N TYR A 253 -7.49 -8.48 -6.16
CA TYR A 253 -6.77 -7.22 -6.29
C TYR A 253 -5.96 -6.90 -5.03
N ASP A 254 -4.88 -6.16 -5.21
CA ASP A 254 -4.10 -5.63 -4.11
C ASP A 254 -4.71 -4.32 -3.62
N SER A 255 -4.74 -4.16 -2.31
CA SER A 255 -5.38 -3.02 -1.66
C SER A 255 -4.44 -2.37 -0.66
N ASN A 256 -4.37 -1.05 -0.72
CA ASN A 256 -3.62 -0.20 0.18
C ASN A 256 -4.56 0.81 0.82
N THR A 257 -4.69 0.73 2.14
CA THR A 257 -5.52 1.66 2.93
C THR A 257 -4.71 2.83 3.48
N GLY A 258 -3.43 2.92 3.13
CA GLY A 258 -2.47 3.89 3.67
C GLY A 258 -1.77 3.39 4.95
N PHE A 259 -2.44 2.64 5.79
CA PHE A 259 -1.88 2.08 7.02
C PHE A 259 -1.60 0.58 6.94
N ALA A 260 -2.23 -0.10 6.01
CA ALA A 260 -2.06 -1.52 5.80
C ALA A 260 -2.28 -1.87 4.33
N THR A 261 -1.50 -2.80 3.84
CA THR A 261 -1.63 -3.38 2.51
C THR A 261 -2.05 -4.84 2.63
N GLY A 262 -2.76 -5.32 1.64
CA GLY A 262 -3.15 -6.72 1.59
C GLY A 262 -3.87 -7.04 0.29
N ARG A 263 -4.30 -8.29 0.16
CA ARG A 263 -4.95 -8.79 -1.03
C ARG A 263 -6.39 -9.18 -0.74
N VAL A 264 -7.28 -8.81 -1.64
CA VAL A 264 -8.64 -9.35 -1.72
C VAL A 264 -8.62 -10.45 -2.76
N GLU A 265 -8.95 -11.67 -2.35
CA GLU A 265 -8.96 -12.82 -3.24
C GLU A 265 -10.15 -12.77 -4.20
N SER A 266 -9.98 -13.38 -5.37
CA SER A 266 -11.06 -13.53 -6.34
C SER A 266 -12.18 -14.39 -5.76
N PHE A 267 -13.41 -14.06 -6.10
CA PHE A 267 -14.58 -14.84 -5.69
C PHE A 267 -15.71 -14.79 -6.72
N TYR A 268 -16.62 -15.72 -6.60
CA TYR A 268 -17.91 -15.68 -7.26
C TYR A 268 -19.02 -15.93 -6.25
N THR A 269 -20.17 -15.34 -6.49
CA THR A 269 -21.38 -15.59 -5.72
C THR A 269 -22.56 -15.87 -6.64
N LEU A 270 -23.44 -16.75 -6.19
CA LEU A 270 -24.67 -17.07 -6.87
C LEU A 270 -25.84 -16.70 -5.97
N GLY A 271 -26.65 -15.73 -6.38
CA GLY A 271 -27.86 -15.33 -5.72
C GLY A 271 -29.10 -15.91 -6.39
N VAL A 272 -30.13 -16.20 -5.63
CA VAL A 272 -31.46 -16.59 -6.14
C VAL A 272 -32.54 -15.80 -5.43
N ASN A 273 -33.60 -15.48 -6.18
CA ASN A 273 -34.78 -14.85 -5.61
C ASN A 273 -36.04 -15.45 -6.18
N ALA A 274 -37.11 -15.43 -5.37
CA ALA A 274 -38.43 -15.82 -5.80
C ALA A 274 -39.48 -15.00 -5.07
N LYS A 275 -40.56 -14.64 -5.76
CA LYS A 275 -41.75 -14.00 -5.19
C LYS A 275 -42.99 -14.74 -5.68
N TRP A 276 -43.93 -14.94 -4.80
CA TRP A 276 -45.24 -15.52 -5.07
C TRP A 276 -46.35 -14.62 -4.50
N ASN A 277 -47.32 -14.30 -5.30
CA ASN A 277 -48.59 -13.73 -4.82
C ASN A 277 -49.46 -14.86 -4.27
N ILE A 278 -50.06 -14.65 -3.15
CA ILE A 278 -50.89 -15.69 -2.47
C ILE A 278 -52.33 -15.50 -2.91
N GLU A 279 -52.76 -16.31 -3.86
CA GLU A 279 -54.12 -16.23 -4.45
C GLU A 279 -55.25 -16.27 -3.44
N SER A 280 -55.08 -16.98 -2.31
CA SER A 280 -56.09 -17.08 -1.25
C SER A 280 -56.27 -15.83 -0.38
N VAL A 281 -55.36 -14.86 -0.48
CA VAL A 281 -55.38 -13.60 0.27
C VAL A 281 -54.99 -12.47 -0.70
N ASP A 282 -55.98 -11.75 -1.15
CA ASP A 282 -55.79 -10.64 -2.07
C ASP A 282 -54.82 -9.61 -1.49
N GLY A 283 -53.84 -9.12 -2.31
CA GLY A 283 -52.79 -8.22 -1.89
C GLY A 283 -51.64 -8.87 -1.12
N MET A 284 -51.65 -10.17 -0.80
CA MET A 284 -50.57 -10.82 -0.05
C MET A 284 -49.52 -11.40 -0.98
N SER A 285 -48.23 -11.14 -0.65
CA SER A 285 -47.08 -11.74 -1.34
C SER A 285 -46.03 -12.26 -0.38
N VAL A 286 -45.31 -13.31 -0.81
CA VAL A 286 -44.16 -13.85 -0.09
C VAL A 286 -42.94 -13.77 -1.01
N ARG A 287 -41.84 -13.28 -0.48
CA ARG A 287 -40.58 -13.17 -1.20
C ARG A 287 -39.45 -13.84 -0.43
N LEU A 288 -38.71 -14.69 -1.11
CA LEU A 288 -37.45 -15.29 -0.65
C LEU A 288 -36.29 -14.75 -1.47
N VAL A 289 -35.24 -14.30 -0.79
CA VAL A 289 -33.96 -13.92 -1.39
C VAL A 289 -32.86 -14.67 -0.68
N VAL A 290 -32.00 -15.33 -1.43
CA VAL A 290 -30.80 -16.01 -0.91
C VAL A 290 -29.61 -15.47 -1.70
N ASP A 291 -28.82 -14.63 -1.06
CA ASP A 291 -27.56 -14.18 -1.58
C ASP A 291 -26.48 -15.21 -1.26
N ASN A 292 -25.61 -15.48 -2.24
CA ASN A 292 -24.51 -16.44 -2.10
C ASN A 292 -25.00 -17.83 -1.64
N ILE A 293 -25.89 -18.45 -2.42
CA ILE A 293 -26.48 -19.76 -2.09
C ILE A 293 -25.43 -20.86 -1.89
N THR A 294 -24.26 -20.73 -2.54
CA THR A 294 -23.14 -21.65 -2.45
C THR A 294 -22.33 -21.49 -1.16
N ASP A 295 -22.62 -20.45 -0.38
CA ASP A 295 -21.93 -20.09 0.89
C ASP A 295 -20.40 -19.92 0.73
N VAL A 296 -19.95 -19.40 -0.40
CA VAL A 296 -18.54 -19.08 -0.64
C VAL A 296 -18.11 -17.98 0.35
N LYS A 297 -17.16 -18.29 1.22
CA LYS A 297 -16.60 -17.31 2.13
C LYS A 297 -15.67 -16.38 1.39
N HIS A 298 -15.94 -15.09 1.44
CA HIS A 298 -15.18 -14.08 0.70
C HIS A 298 -15.18 -12.75 1.44
N LYS A 299 -14.24 -11.89 1.06
CA LYS A 299 -14.19 -10.49 1.47
C LYS A 299 -14.35 -9.60 0.24
N GLU A 300 -15.13 -8.54 0.35
CA GLU A 300 -15.31 -7.57 -0.73
C GLU A 300 -14.35 -6.38 -0.62
N MET A 301 -13.70 -6.22 0.54
CA MET A 301 -12.69 -5.20 0.77
C MET A 301 -11.62 -5.72 1.74
N PHE A 302 -10.40 -5.22 1.61
CA PHE A 302 -9.34 -5.50 2.56
C PHE A 302 -9.73 -4.99 3.96
N LEU A 303 -9.42 -5.77 4.99
CA LEU A 303 -9.84 -5.56 6.39
C LEU A 303 -11.36 -5.63 6.61
N GLY A 304 -12.15 -5.87 5.57
CA GLY A 304 -13.59 -6.08 5.70
C GLY A 304 -13.94 -7.41 6.37
N PRO A 305 -15.19 -7.57 6.82
CA PRO A 305 -15.68 -8.83 7.35
C PRO A 305 -15.73 -9.91 6.27
N GLU A 306 -15.56 -11.15 6.68
CA GLU A 306 -15.83 -12.30 5.82
C GLU A 306 -17.34 -12.46 5.65
N MET A 307 -17.79 -12.52 4.40
CA MET A 307 -19.18 -12.67 4.02
C MET A 307 -19.48 -14.10 3.57
N GLY A 308 -20.64 -14.57 3.90
CA GLY A 308 -21.16 -15.86 3.47
C GLY A 308 -22.59 -15.74 2.96
N ARG A 309 -23.34 -16.84 3.00
CA ARG A 309 -24.75 -16.85 2.57
C ARG A 309 -25.61 -15.99 3.48
N PHE A 310 -26.45 -15.18 2.85
CA PHE A 310 -27.48 -14.39 3.52
C PHE A 310 -28.86 -14.73 2.96
N THR A 311 -29.84 -14.93 3.85
CA THR A 311 -31.20 -15.32 3.44
C THR A 311 -32.21 -14.36 4.06
N THR A 312 -33.10 -13.84 3.22
CA THR A 312 -34.18 -12.96 3.62
C THR A 312 -35.53 -13.57 3.19
N LEU A 313 -36.45 -13.69 4.12
CA LEU A 313 -37.86 -14.01 3.87
C LEU A 313 -38.70 -12.79 4.22
N SER A 314 -39.50 -12.33 3.27
CA SER A 314 -40.39 -11.18 3.47
C SER A 314 -41.83 -11.56 3.14
N VAL A 315 -42.78 -11.03 3.91
CA VAL A 315 -44.22 -11.08 3.64
C VAL A 315 -44.68 -9.66 3.44
N GLY A 316 -45.28 -9.37 2.30
CA GLY A 316 -45.88 -8.09 1.95
C GLY A 316 -47.40 -8.19 1.88
N TYR A 317 -48.09 -7.10 2.17
CA TYR A 317 -49.52 -6.95 2.00
C TYR A 317 -49.84 -5.57 1.44
N ASP A 318 -50.42 -5.54 0.27
CA ASP A 318 -50.85 -4.30 -0.40
C ASP A 318 -52.31 -4.01 -0.01
N LEU A 319 -52.55 -2.81 0.57
CA LEU A 319 -53.85 -2.36 1.07
C LEU A 319 -54.70 -1.74 -0.03
#